data_e619e0b66d74eeee1592c4e09179f2a0
#
_entry.id   e619e0b66d74eeee1592c4e09179f2a0
#
_cell.length_a   1.000
_cell.length_b   1.000
_cell.length_c   1.000
_cell.angle_alpha   90.00
_cell.angle_beta   90.00
_cell.angle_gamma   90.00
#
_symmetry.space_group_name_H-M   'P 1'
#
loop_
_entity.id
_entity.type
_entity.pdbx_description
1 polymer ?
#
loop_
_entity_poly.entity_id
_entity_poly.type
_entity_poly.pdbx_seq_one_letter_code
_entity_poly.pdbx_strand_id
1 'polypeptide(L)' 'MAIDLKTLHEEKTLLQKDFDEMKRNITKVEMDLVQMKANMNALNGAIQQTNRLINKIEAEGEEKSKALKEMVAKG' A
#
# COMPACT_ATOMS: atom_id res chain seq x y z
N MET A 1 -13.20 47.21 -25.73
CA MET A 1 -11.82 46.98 -25.25
C MET A 1 -11.16 45.93 -26.09
N ALA A 2 -10.09 46.24 -26.75
CA ALA A 2 -9.36 45.23 -27.51
C ALA A 2 -8.40 44.51 -26.58
N ILE A 3 -8.51 43.20 -26.55
CA ILE A 3 -7.53 42.33 -25.90
C ILE A 3 -6.33 42.31 -26.82
N ASP A 4 -5.18 42.76 -26.36
CA ASP A 4 -4.00 42.76 -27.19
C ASP A 4 -3.30 41.41 -27.23
N LEU A 5 -2.50 41.23 -28.26
CA LEU A 5 -1.81 39.97 -28.51
C LEU A 5 -0.82 39.63 -27.39
N LYS A 6 -0.19 40.67 -26.82
CA LYS A 6 0.76 40.52 -25.72
C LYS A 6 0.09 39.91 -24.48
N THR A 7 -1.07 40.44 -24.12
CA THR A 7 -1.85 39.90 -22.97
C THR A 7 -2.25 38.47 -23.19
N LEU A 8 -2.68 38.11 -24.39
CA LEU A 8 -3.02 36.75 -24.76
C LEU A 8 -1.82 35.79 -24.65
N HIS A 9 -0.65 36.26 -25.10
CA HIS A 9 0.57 35.46 -24.98
C HIS A 9 0.99 35.23 -23.53
N GLU A 10 0.89 36.27 -22.71
CA GLU A 10 1.19 36.17 -21.27
C GLU A 10 0.25 35.18 -20.59
N GLU A 11 -1.03 35.26 -20.86
CA GLU A 11 -2.04 34.36 -20.32
C GLU A 11 -1.79 32.93 -20.78
N LYS A 12 -1.47 32.73 -22.05
CA LYS A 12 -1.11 31.42 -22.58
C LYS A 12 0.09 30.82 -21.84
N THR A 13 1.10 31.63 -21.57
CA THR A 13 2.31 31.21 -20.86
C THR A 13 1.97 30.75 -19.44
N LEU A 14 1.11 31.50 -18.74
CA LEU A 14 0.65 31.13 -17.40
C LEU A 14 -0.17 29.83 -17.40
N LEU A 15 -1.09 29.68 -18.34
CA LEU A 15 -1.90 28.50 -18.48
C LEU A 15 -1.03 27.27 -18.80
N GLN A 16 -0.04 27.44 -19.67
CA GLN A 16 0.90 26.37 -20.02
C GLN A 16 1.72 25.94 -18.81
N LYS A 17 2.15 26.89 -18.01
CA LYS A 17 2.88 26.61 -16.76
C LYS A 17 2.02 25.81 -15.79
N ASP A 18 0.78 26.22 -15.59
CA ASP A 18 -0.16 25.54 -14.71
C ASP A 18 -0.44 24.12 -15.21
N PHE A 19 -0.61 23.95 -16.50
CA PHE A 19 -0.79 22.66 -17.12
C PHE A 19 0.40 21.73 -16.86
N ASP A 20 1.61 22.23 -17.06
CA ASP A 20 2.82 21.46 -16.85
C ASP A 20 3.02 21.07 -15.38
N GLU A 21 2.66 21.96 -14.46
CA GLU A 21 2.70 21.66 -13.01
C GLU A 21 1.70 20.56 -12.64
N MET A 22 0.49 20.66 -13.16
CA MET A 22 -0.53 19.62 -12.93
C MET A 22 -0.08 18.28 -13.48
N LYS A 23 0.50 18.28 -14.66
CA LYS A 23 1.02 17.06 -15.29
C LYS A 23 2.11 16.41 -14.43
N ARG A 24 3.02 17.21 -13.88
CA ARG A 24 4.06 16.71 -12.97
C ARG A 24 3.48 16.17 -11.68
N ASN A 25 2.48 16.87 -11.14
CA ASN A 25 1.80 16.41 -9.91
C ASN A 25 1.07 15.08 -10.12
N ILE A 26 0.41 14.90 -11.25
CA ILE A 26 -0.25 13.65 -11.59
C ILE A 26 0.77 12.52 -11.67
N THR A 27 1.89 12.74 -12.34
CA THR A 27 2.96 11.74 -12.43
C THR A 27 3.49 11.35 -11.05
N LYS A 28 3.69 12.34 -10.18
CA LYS A 28 4.12 12.10 -8.80
C LYS A 28 3.12 11.27 -8.02
N VAL A 29 1.84 11.62 -8.11
CA VAL A 29 0.76 10.88 -7.43
C VAL A 29 0.67 9.45 -7.96
N GLU A 30 0.83 9.25 -9.26
CA GLU A 30 0.86 7.91 -9.87
C GLU A 30 2.02 7.07 -9.34
N MET A 31 3.20 7.67 -9.22
CA MET A 31 4.36 6.99 -8.64
C MET A 31 4.14 6.65 -7.18
N ASP A 32 3.57 7.58 -6.40
CA ASP A 32 3.23 7.35 -5.00
C ASP A 32 2.21 6.22 -4.86
N LEU A 33 1.23 6.16 -5.76
CA LEU A 33 0.23 5.10 -5.77
C LEU A 33 0.84 3.74 -6.04
N VAL A 34 1.76 3.64 -6.99
CA VAL A 34 2.51 2.40 -7.27
C VAL A 34 3.28 1.95 -6.04
N GLN A 35 3.94 2.88 -5.36
CA GLN A 35 4.69 2.59 -4.14
C GLN A 35 3.78 2.11 -3.01
N MET A 36 2.64 2.76 -2.83
CA MET A 36 1.65 2.37 -1.83
C MET A 36 1.10 0.97 -2.09
N LYS A 37 0.81 0.65 -3.35
CA LYS A 37 0.34 -0.70 -3.73
C LYS A 37 1.40 -1.75 -3.44
N ALA A 38 2.66 -1.45 -3.74
CA ALA A 38 3.77 -2.36 -3.43
C ALA A 38 3.90 -2.60 -1.93
N ASN A 39 3.78 -1.54 -1.13
CA ASN A 39 3.82 -1.62 0.33
C ASN A 39 2.65 -2.45 0.87
N MET A 40 1.46 -2.25 0.33
CA MET A 40 0.27 -3.02 0.72
C MET A 40 0.45 -4.51 0.41
N ASN A 41 1.00 -4.84 -0.75
CA ASN A 41 1.27 -6.22 -1.13
C ASN A 41 2.30 -6.87 -0.19
N ALA A 42 3.36 -6.13 0.18
CA ALA A 42 4.37 -6.61 1.12
C ALA A 42 3.76 -6.87 2.50
N LEU A 43 2.92 -5.96 2.99
CA LEU A 43 2.22 -6.11 4.27
C LEU A 43 1.27 -7.30 4.24
N ASN A 44 0.55 -7.49 3.15
CA ASN A 44 -0.34 -8.64 2.99
C ASN A 44 0.42 -9.96 3.04
N GLY A 45 1.58 -10.02 2.39
CA GLY A 45 2.47 -11.18 2.46
C GLY A 45 2.96 -11.45 3.88
N ALA A 46 3.32 -10.40 4.62
CA ALA A 46 3.75 -10.50 6.01
C ALA A 46 2.60 -11.00 6.91
N ILE A 47 1.38 -10.51 6.69
CA ILE A 47 0.19 -10.96 7.41
C ILE A 47 -0.06 -12.45 7.17
N GLN A 48 0.00 -12.89 5.93
CA GLN A 48 -0.19 -14.29 5.58
C GLN A 48 0.85 -15.19 6.26
N GLN A 49 2.11 -14.79 6.25
CA GLN A 49 3.19 -15.52 6.91
C GLN A 49 2.98 -15.57 8.41
N THR A 50 2.62 -14.46 9.02
CA THR A 50 2.33 -14.39 10.46
C THR A 50 1.16 -15.31 10.82
N ASN A 51 0.11 -15.33 10.02
CA ASN A 51 -1.04 -16.24 10.22
C ASN A 51 -0.62 -17.71 10.13
N ARG A 52 0.25 -18.06 9.22
CA ARG A 52 0.79 -19.43 9.12
C ARG A 52 1.55 -19.82 10.37
N LEU A 53 2.37 -18.89 10.90
CA LEU A 53 3.12 -19.12 12.13
C LEU A 53 2.19 -19.26 13.34
N ILE A 54 1.17 -18.43 13.43
CA ILE A 54 0.15 -18.51 14.49
C ILE A 54 -0.55 -19.86 14.43
N ASN A 55 -1.01 -20.26 13.27
CA ASN A 55 -1.70 -21.53 13.07
C ASN A 55 -0.79 -22.72 13.44
N LYS A 56 0.49 -22.63 13.08
CA LYS A 56 1.47 -23.67 13.42
C LYS A 56 1.66 -23.78 14.94
N ILE A 57 1.82 -22.65 15.61
CA ILE A 57 2.00 -22.62 17.07
C ILE A 57 0.75 -23.13 17.78
N GLU A 58 -0.43 -22.74 17.34
CA GLU A 58 -1.70 -23.21 17.88
C GLU A 58 -1.86 -24.72 17.70
N ALA A 59 -1.53 -25.24 16.54
CA ALA A 59 -1.58 -26.67 16.26
C ALA A 59 -0.61 -27.45 17.16
N GLU A 60 0.63 -26.95 17.33
CA GLU A 60 1.61 -27.57 18.24
C GLU A 60 1.15 -27.52 19.69
N GLY A 61 0.53 -26.42 20.10
CA GLY A 61 -0.04 -26.27 21.43
C GLY A 61 -1.18 -27.25 21.68
N GLU A 62 -2.06 -27.46 20.73
CA GLU A 62 -3.14 -28.44 20.79
C GLU A 62 -2.61 -29.87 20.89
N GLU A 63 -1.62 -30.20 20.08
CA GLU A 63 -0.97 -31.52 20.13
C GLU A 63 -0.32 -31.78 21.48
N LYS A 64 0.36 -30.83 22.05
CA LYS A 64 0.98 -30.92 23.37
C LYS A 64 -0.08 -31.08 24.47
N SER A 65 -1.15 -30.31 24.41
CA SER A 65 -2.26 -30.44 25.36
C SER A 65 -2.93 -31.80 25.30
N LYS A 66 -3.12 -32.29 24.09
CA LYS A 66 -3.72 -33.62 23.87
C LYS A 66 -2.83 -34.73 24.39
N ALA A 67 -1.53 -34.66 24.12
CA ALA A 67 -0.55 -35.62 24.63
C ALA A 67 -0.50 -35.64 26.15
N LEU A 68 -0.54 -34.47 26.79
CA LEU A 68 -0.58 -34.37 28.26
C LEU A 68 -1.84 -34.96 28.84
N LYS A 69 -3.00 -34.75 28.23
CA LYS A 69 -4.26 -35.33 28.65
C LYS A 69 -4.23 -36.87 28.56
N GLU A 70 -3.67 -37.40 27.50
CA GLU A 70 -3.51 -38.82 27.31
C GLU A 70 -2.58 -39.45 28.38
N MET A 71 -1.48 -38.75 28.68
CA MET A 71 -0.55 -39.20 29.72
C MET A 71 -1.21 -39.22 31.09
N VAL A 72 -1.98 -38.19 31.41
CA VAL A 72 -2.71 -38.13 32.70
C VAL A 72 -3.79 -39.22 32.78
N ALA A 73 -4.49 -39.46 31.67
CA ALA A 73 -5.54 -40.47 31.62
C ALA A 73 -4.99 -41.90 31.81
N LYS A 74 -3.77 -42.14 31.38
CA LYS A 74 -3.11 -43.46 31.54
C LYS A 74 -2.41 -43.65 32.87
N GLY A 75 -2.15 -42.55 33.53
CA GLY A 75 -1.50 -42.54 34.83
C GLY A 75 -2.44 -42.83 35.95
#